data_85da262a60b4c8dc98b213b0aebed6bc
#
_entry.id   85da262a60b4c8dc98b213b0aebed6bc
#
_cell.length_a   1.000
_cell.length_b   1.000
_cell.length_c   1.000
_cell.angle_alpha   90.00
_cell.angle_beta   90.00
_cell.angle_gamma   90.00
#
_symmetry.space_group_name_H-M   'P 1'
#
loop_
_entity.id
_entity.type
_entity.pdbx_description
1 polymer ?
#
loop_
_entity_poly.entity_id
_entity_poly.type
_entity_poly.pdbx_seq_one_letter_code
_entity_poly.pdbx_strand_id
1 'polypeptide(L)'
;DPHLDIATEGMLISEDEVNFYKIFKEGFPQENYPQTERLLKMLSWDEDKKKAEIKRIAKVRAAGKTTNYACQYKSGAKTVSRQAKIDMGVAKTLVNAYRKKNWSIDVIEKSLTRKRVSHGTYQLNPVNGIWYHLKTEKDSFSTLVQGSGAYLLDLWLGYIFFLRQKPEYHIEGGVRLVAQAHDENLQEFDDMPENEVMVKKLFDDA
;
A
#
# COMPACT_ATOMS: atom_id res chain seq x y z
N ASP A 1 -3.16 9.46 5.24
CA ASP A 1 -3.47 8.01 5.33
C ASP A 1 -4.45 7.64 4.22
N PRO A 2 -4.04 6.85 3.20
CA PRO A 2 -4.86 6.56 2.02
C PRO A 2 -6.19 5.86 2.35
N HIS A 3 -6.31 5.25 3.52
CA HIS A 3 -7.52 4.57 3.95
C HIS A 3 -8.55 5.53 4.55
N LEU A 4 -8.09 6.55 5.28
CA LEU A 4 -8.94 7.63 5.77
C LEU A 4 -9.34 8.59 4.64
N ASP A 5 -8.44 8.82 3.68
CA ASP A 5 -8.69 9.70 2.54
C ASP A 5 -9.91 9.27 1.70
N ILE A 6 -10.11 7.96 1.52
CA ILE A 6 -11.29 7.45 0.81
C ILE A 6 -12.56 7.68 1.62
N ALA A 7 -12.49 7.55 2.94
CA ALA A 7 -13.62 7.81 3.81
C ALA A 7 -13.98 9.31 3.84
N THR A 8 -12.98 10.19 3.77
CA THR A 8 -13.16 11.63 3.67
C THR A 8 -13.77 12.02 2.32
N GLU A 9 -13.24 11.49 1.21
CA GLU A 9 -13.81 11.69 -0.12
C GLU A 9 -15.27 11.19 -0.21
N GLY A 10 -15.60 10.12 0.50
CA GLY A 10 -16.97 9.61 0.63
C GLY A 10 -17.83 10.36 1.64
N MET A 11 -17.33 11.43 2.25
CA MET A 11 -18.03 12.22 3.29
C MET A 11 -18.49 11.39 4.51
N LEU A 12 -17.83 10.28 4.81
CA LEU A 12 -18.12 9.46 5.99
C LEU A 12 -17.45 10.00 7.26
N ILE A 13 -16.36 10.72 7.08
CA ILE A 13 -15.64 11.47 8.12
C ILE A 13 -15.15 12.80 7.55
N SER A 14 -14.95 13.78 8.41
CA SER A 14 -14.39 15.09 8.04
C SER A 14 -12.87 15.12 8.22
N GLU A 15 -12.21 16.14 7.65
CA GLU A 15 -10.78 16.38 7.88
C GLU A 15 -10.45 16.61 9.35
N ASP A 16 -11.31 17.29 10.10
CA ASP A 16 -11.13 17.49 11.54
C ASP A 16 -11.12 16.16 12.31
N GLU A 17 -11.96 15.21 11.94
CA GLU A 17 -11.98 13.88 12.54
C GLU A 17 -10.73 13.09 12.18
N VAL A 18 -10.20 13.24 10.97
CA VAL A 18 -8.91 12.66 10.57
C VAL A 18 -7.76 13.27 11.38
N ASN A 19 -7.72 14.59 11.51
CA ASN A 19 -6.70 15.30 12.28
C ASN A 19 -6.76 14.92 13.75
N PHE A 20 -7.97 14.85 14.33
CA PHE A 20 -8.19 14.38 15.69
C PHE A 20 -7.64 12.95 15.90
N TYR A 21 -7.90 12.04 14.97
CA TYR A 21 -7.38 10.67 15.03
C TYR A 21 -5.85 10.65 15.01
N LYS A 22 -5.22 11.41 14.13
CA LYS A 22 -3.75 11.49 14.04
C LYS A 22 -3.13 12.06 15.30
N ILE A 23 -3.69 13.13 15.85
CA ILE A 23 -3.19 13.75 17.09
C ILE A 23 -3.34 12.79 18.28
N PHE A 24 -4.54 12.30 18.50
CA PHE A 24 -4.87 11.56 19.72
C PHE A 24 -4.42 10.10 19.68
N LYS A 25 -4.51 9.44 18.51
CA LYS A 25 -4.20 8.01 18.38
C LYS A 25 -2.77 7.74 17.90
N GLU A 26 -2.28 8.55 16.98
CA GLU A 26 -0.97 8.35 16.34
C GLU A 26 0.12 9.23 16.99
N GLY A 27 -0.25 10.15 17.88
CA GLY A 27 0.69 10.98 18.63
C GLY A 27 1.33 12.11 17.83
N PHE A 28 0.74 12.51 16.71
CA PHE A 28 1.26 13.64 15.94
C PHE A 28 1.06 14.96 16.70
N PRO A 29 2.02 15.93 16.62
CA PRO A 29 1.90 17.23 17.24
C PRO A 29 0.67 18.01 16.74
N GLN A 30 -0.10 18.58 17.68
CA GLN A 30 -1.33 19.31 17.35
C GLN A 30 -1.07 20.52 16.44
N GLU A 31 0.05 21.19 16.61
CA GLU A 31 0.47 22.36 15.83
C GLU A 31 0.64 22.09 14.33
N ASN A 32 0.78 20.84 13.95
CA ASN A 32 0.91 20.44 12.55
C ASN A 32 -0.42 20.49 11.76
N TYR A 33 -1.54 20.76 12.44
CA TYR A 33 -2.87 20.72 11.84
C TYR A 33 -3.62 22.04 12.00
N PRO A 34 -4.52 22.39 11.09
CA PRO A 34 -5.37 23.57 11.21
C PRO A 34 -6.18 23.53 12.52
N GLN A 35 -6.11 24.59 13.32
CA GLN A 35 -6.81 24.70 14.61
C GLN A 35 -8.25 25.19 14.40
N THR A 36 -9.07 24.35 13.77
CA THR A 36 -10.48 24.63 13.57
C THR A 36 -11.26 24.59 14.87
N GLU A 37 -12.36 25.33 14.97
CA GLU A 37 -13.26 25.31 16.13
C GLU A 37 -13.75 23.87 16.44
N ARG A 38 -14.04 23.08 15.39
CA ARG A 38 -14.49 21.68 15.53
C ARG A 38 -13.37 20.81 16.10
N LEU A 39 -12.15 20.90 15.58
CA LEU A 39 -11.01 20.13 16.07
C LEU A 39 -10.73 20.47 17.54
N LEU A 40 -10.65 21.78 17.89
CA LEU A 40 -10.42 22.23 19.28
C LEU A 40 -11.51 21.72 20.22
N LYS A 41 -12.79 21.75 19.80
CA LYS A 41 -13.89 21.15 20.55
C LYS A 41 -13.71 19.66 20.76
N MET A 42 -13.29 18.90 19.75
CA MET A 42 -13.04 17.45 19.89
C MET A 42 -11.88 17.18 20.85
N LEU A 43 -10.81 17.96 20.80
CA LEU A 43 -9.67 17.84 21.69
C LEU A 43 -10.01 18.19 23.16
N SER A 44 -11.04 19.00 23.39
CA SER A 44 -11.52 19.35 24.73
C SER A 44 -12.50 18.33 25.35
N TRP A 45 -12.91 17.29 24.63
CA TRP A 45 -13.79 16.25 25.16
C TRP A 45 -13.14 15.49 26.32
N ASP A 46 -13.96 14.86 27.18
CA ASP A 46 -13.47 13.89 28.17
C ASP A 46 -12.85 12.65 27.47
N GLU A 47 -12.07 11.91 28.24
CA GLU A 47 -11.30 10.78 27.71
C GLU A 47 -12.19 9.64 27.15
N ASP A 48 -13.38 9.41 27.76
CA ASP A 48 -14.28 8.34 27.31
C ASP A 48 -14.90 8.68 25.95
N LYS A 49 -15.28 9.95 25.78
CA LYS A 49 -15.80 10.45 24.51
C LYS A 49 -14.72 10.44 23.41
N LYS A 50 -13.49 10.83 23.71
CA LYS A 50 -12.36 10.75 22.80
C LYS A 50 -12.13 9.29 22.36
N LYS A 51 -12.09 8.35 23.32
CA LYS A 51 -11.91 6.92 23.04
C LYS A 51 -13.03 6.35 22.16
N ALA A 52 -14.29 6.72 22.44
CA ALA A 52 -15.43 6.30 21.64
C ALA A 52 -15.31 6.78 20.18
N GLU A 53 -14.93 8.03 19.99
CA GLU A 53 -14.75 8.61 18.65
C GLU A 53 -13.58 7.99 17.90
N ILE A 54 -12.45 7.77 18.56
CA ILE A 54 -11.29 7.03 17.98
C ILE A 54 -11.73 5.64 17.51
N LYS A 55 -12.52 4.93 18.33
CA LYS A 55 -13.04 3.60 17.94
C LYS A 55 -13.93 3.68 16.72
N ARG A 56 -14.76 4.73 16.60
CA ARG A 56 -15.60 4.97 15.42
C ARG A 56 -14.75 5.22 14.17
N ILE A 57 -13.80 6.14 14.26
CA ILE A 57 -12.90 6.49 13.15
C ILE A 57 -12.05 5.28 12.73
N ALA A 58 -11.55 4.51 13.69
CA ALA A 58 -10.79 3.28 13.41
C ALA A 58 -11.61 2.24 12.60
N LYS A 59 -12.91 2.10 12.88
CA LYS A 59 -13.79 1.24 12.08
C LYS A 59 -13.95 1.76 10.65
N VAL A 60 -14.13 3.06 10.48
CA VAL A 60 -14.23 3.70 9.15
C VAL A 60 -12.91 3.53 8.38
N ARG A 61 -11.77 3.71 9.05
CA ARG A 61 -10.45 3.45 8.48
C ARG A 61 -10.28 2.00 8.02
N ALA A 62 -10.72 1.04 8.84
CA ALA A 62 -10.67 -0.38 8.48
C ALA A 62 -11.53 -0.69 7.24
N ALA A 63 -12.73 -0.07 7.14
CA ALA A 63 -13.56 -0.18 5.95
C ALA A 63 -12.91 0.46 4.72
N GLY A 64 -12.26 1.61 4.87
CA GLY A 64 -11.46 2.27 3.83
C GLY A 64 -10.29 1.38 3.37
N LYS A 65 -9.58 0.74 4.30
CA LYS A 65 -8.50 -0.21 4.00
C LYS A 65 -9.02 -1.38 3.16
N THR A 66 -10.10 -2.02 3.60
CA THR A 66 -10.74 -3.13 2.86
C THR A 66 -11.19 -2.69 1.47
N THR A 67 -11.74 -1.48 1.34
CA THR A 67 -12.15 -0.92 0.06
C THR A 67 -10.96 -0.71 -0.88
N ASN A 68 -9.87 -0.12 -0.39
CA ASN A 68 -8.65 0.07 -1.17
C ASN A 68 -8.17 -1.25 -1.79
N TYR A 69 -7.97 -2.27 -0.95
CA TYR A 69 -7.51 -3.57 -1.44
C TYR A 69 -8.51 -4.24 -2.38
N ALA A 70 -9.79 -4.29 -2.02
CA ALA A 70 -10.80 -4.92 -2.85
C ALA A 70 -10.95 -4.24 -4.23
N CYS A 71 -10.89 -2.91 -4.28
CA CYS A 71 -11.03 -2.16 -5.52
C CYS A 71 -9.81 -2.25 -6.43
N GLN A 72 -8.60 -2.46 -5.89
CA GLN A 72 -7.41 -2.78 -6.70
C GLN A 72 -7.61 -4.04 -7.55
N TYR A 73 -8.38 -5.00 -7.03
CA TYR A 73 -8.80 -6.21 -7.77
C TYR A 73 -10.19 -6.07 -8.41
N LYS A 74 -10.63 -4.82 -8.67
CA LYS A 74 -11.92 -4.51 -9.31
C LYS A 74 -13.14 -5.11 -8.64
N SER A 75 -13.08 -5.32 -7.34
CA SER A 75 -14.25 -5.75 -6.58
C SER A 75 -15.32 -4.64 -6.50
N GLY A 76 -16.59 -5.05 -6.51
CA GLY A 76 -17.72 -4.15 -6.36
C GLY A 76 -18.19 -3.99 -4.91
N ALA A 77 -19.16 -3.10 -4.69
CA ALA A 77 -19.71 -2.77 -3.38
C ALA A 77 -20.22 -3.99 -2.60
N LYS A 78 -20.76 -5.02 -3.26
CA LYS A 78 -21.22 -6.26 -2.62
C LYS A 78 -20.07 -7.01 -1.92
N THR A 79 -18.91 -7.07 -2.56
CA THR A 79 -17.71 -7.70 -1.97
C THR A 79 -17.20 -6.87 -0.79
N VAL A 80 -17.10 -5.54 -0.97
CA VAL A 80 -16.65 -4.61 0.09
C VAL A 80 -17.58 -4.68 1.30
N SER A 81 -18.91 -4.62 1.12
CA SER A 81 -19.90 -4.73 2.19
C SER A 81 -19.70 -6.01 3.01
N ARG A 82 -19.54 -7.15 2.34
CA ARG A 82 -19.32 -8.44 2.99
C ARG A 82 -17.99 -8.52 3.74
N GLN A 83 -16.89 -8.07 3.13
CA GLN A 83 -15.54 -8.17 3.71
C GLN A 83 -15.34 -7.19 4.87
N ALA A 84 -15.79 -5.94 4.71
CA ALA A 84 -15.68 -4.91 5.73
C ALA A 84 -16.80 -4.99 6.78
N LYS A 85 -17.82 -5.86 6.58
CA LYS A 85 -19.01 -5.98 7.45
C LYS A 85 -19.72 -4.63 7.68
N ILE A 86 -19.93 -3.90 6.58
CA ILE A 86 -20.60 -2.59 6.56
C ILE A 86 -21.86 -2.65 5.70
N ASP A 87 -22.74 -1.68 5.91
CA ASP A 87 -23.94 -1.51 5.10
C ASP A 87 -23.63 -1.34 3.61
N MET A 88 -24.53 -1.81 2.75
CA MET A 88 -24.37 -1.74 1.29
C MET A 88 -24.33 -0.30 0.78
N GLY A 89 -25.06 0.62 1.41
CA GLY A 89 -25.03 2.05 1.06
C GLY A 89 -23.65 2.64 1.32
N VAL A 90 -23.10 2.39 2.52
CA VAL A 90 -21.72 2.79 2.89
C VAL A 90 -20.68 2.18 1.96
N ALA A 91 -20.82 0.88 1.63
CA ALA A 91 -19.91 0.23 0.69
C ALA A 91 -19.95 0.85 -0.71
N LYS A 92 -21.13 1.21 -1.23
CA LYS A 92 -21.27 1.92 -2.51
C LYS A 92 -20.59 3.29 -2.47
N THR A 93 -20.78 4.03 -1.39
CA THR A 93 -20.14 5.35 -1.19
C THR A 93 -18.62 5.22 -1.22
N LEU A 94 -18.04 4.29 -0.47
CA LEU A 94 -16.60 4.06 -0.45
C LEU A 94 -16.03 3.61 -1.79
N VAL A 95 -16.70 2.70 -2.50
CA VAL A 95 -16.27 2.25 -3.84
C VAL A 95 -16.31 3.39 -4.86
N ASN A 96 -17.35 4.23 -4.80
CA ASN A 96 -17.44 5.40 -5.69
C ASN A 96 -16.37 6.44 -5.37
N ALA A 97 -16.11 6.71 -4.09
CA ALA A 97 -15.03 7.59 -3.65
C ALA A 97 -13.66 7.07 -4.11
N TYR A 98 -13.41 5.77 -3.96
CA TYR A 98 -12.20 5.13 -4.47
C TYR A 98 -12.02 5.37 -5.98
N ARG A 99 -13.04 5.08 -6.77
CA ARG A 99 -12.98 5.24 -8.25
C ARG A 99 -12.75 6.68 -8.66
N LYS A 100 -13.43 7.62 -7.99
CA LYS A 100 -13.26 9.05 -8.26
C LYS A 100 -11.83 9.50 -7.95
N LYS A 101 -11.29 9.10 -6.81
CA LYS A 101 -9.93 9.46 -6.39
C LYS A 101 -8.85 8.80 -7.26
N ASN A 102 -9.06 7.57 -7.66
CA ASN A 102 -8.09 6.75 -8.40
C ASN A 102 -8.47 6.59 -9.89
N TRP A 103 -9.07 7.62 -10.49
CA TRP A 103 -9.51 7.61 -11.89
C TRP A 103 -8.36 7.27 -12.88
N SER A 104 -7.14 7.61 -12.54
CA SER A 104 -5.94 7.34 -13.35
C SER A 104 -5.67 5.85 -13.56
N ILE A 105 -6.13 4.97 -12.65
CA ILE A 105 -6.01 3.51 -12.81
C ILE A 105 -6.73 3.06 -14.08
N ASP A 106 -7.94 3.54 -14.33
CA ASP A 106 -8.68 3.19 -15.53
C ASP A 106 -8.02 3.72 -16.81
N VAL A 107 -7.35 4.87 -16.73
CA VAL A 107 -6.59 5.45 -17.86
C VAL A 107 -5.37 4.59 -18.15
N ILE A 108 -4.61 4.23 -17.12
CA ILE A 108 -3.43 3.35 -17.25
C ILE A 108 -3.85 2.01 -17.87
N GLU A 109 -4.88 1.37 -17.34
CA GLU A 109 -5.32 0.06 -17.86
C GLU A 109 -5.75 0.09 -19.34
N LYS A 110 -6.38 1.17 -19.77
CA LYS A 110 -6.79 1.37 -21.18
C LYS A 110 -5.59 1.60 -22.10
N SER A 111 -4.49 2.13 -21.58
CA SER A 111 -3.26 2.36 -22.36
C SER A 111 -2.38 1.11 -22.51
N LEU A 112 -2.63 0.05 -21.72
CA LEU A 112 -1.79 -1.14 -21.74
C LEU A 112 -2.00 -1.97 -23.00
N THR A 113 -0.88 -2.36 -23.61
CA THR A 113 -0.89 -3.23 -24.80
C THR A 113 -1.29 -4.66 -24.43
N ARG A 114 -2.29 -5.18 -25.14
CA ARG A 114 -2.80 -6.54 -24.93
C ARG A 114 -2.78 -7.35 -26.23
N LYS A 115 -2.53 -8.64 -26.08
CA LYS A 115 -2.57 -9.62 -27.18
C LYS A 115 -3.47 -10.78 -26.77
N ARG A 116 -4.46 -11.09 -27.60
CA ARG A 116 -5.30 -12.27 -27.42
C ARG A 116 -4.81 -13.38 -28.35
N VAL A 117 -4.65 -14.56 -27.80
CA VAL A 117 -4.25 -15.78 -28.50
C VAL A 117 -5.20 -16.93 -28.14
N SER A 118 -5.10 -18.08 -28.81
CA SER A 118 -5.99 -19.23 -28.60
C SER A 118 -6.09 -19.70 -27.13
N HIS A 119 -5.04 -19.55 -26.35
CA HIS A 119 -4.95 -20.03 -24.98
C HIS A 119 -5.00 -18.91 -23.90
N GLY A 120 -5.35 -17.67 -24.28
CA GLY A 120 -5.57 -16.62 -23.30
C GLY A 120 -5.28 -15.20 -23.77
N THR A 121 -5.39 -14.27 -22.84
CA THR A 121 -5.05 -12.87 -23.04
C THR A 121 -3.75 -12.56 -22.32
N TYR A 122 -2.84 -11.89 -22.98
CA TYR A 122 -1.57 -11.44 -22.43
C TYR A 122 -1.50 -9.92 -22.43
N GLN A 123 -0.84 -9.37 -21.44
CA GLN A 123 -0.60 -7.94 -21.26
C GLN A 123 0.89 -7.68 -21.21
N LEU A 124 1.36 -6.72 -22.01
CA LEU A 124 2.72 -6.23 -21.95
C LEU A 124 2.88 -5.32 -20.72
N ASN A 125 3.86 -5.61 -19.89
CA ASN A 125 4.27 -4.70 -18.84
C ASN A 125 5.31 -3.71 -19.41
N PRO A 126 5.00 -2.41 -19.48
CA PRO A 126 5.90 -1.43 -20.08
C PRO A 126 7.16 -1.16 -19.23
N VAL A 127 7.19 -1.57 -17.95
CA VAL A 127 8.33 -1.36 -17.06
C VAL A 127 9.47 -2.34 -17.38
N ASN A 128 9.13 -3.60 -17.68
CA ASN A 128 10.13 -4.66 -17.89
C ASN A 128 10.06 -5.33 -19.28
N GLY A 129 9.10 -4.96 -20.12
CA GLY A 129 8.93 -5.54 -21.45
C GLY A 129 8.42 -6.99 -21.48
N ILE A 130 7.96 -7.54 -20.34
CA ILE A 130 7.51 -8.93 -20.23
C ILE A 130 6.01 -9.03 -20.49
N TRP A 131 5.60 -10.09 -21.20
CA TRP A 131 4.21 -10.42 -21.44
C TRP A 131 3.67 -11.32 -20.32
N TYR A 132 2.69 -10.83 -19.57
CA TYR A 132 2.03 -11.55 -18.49
C TYR A 132 0.68 -12.09 -18.94
N HIS A 133 0.40 -13.35 -18.61
CA HIS A 133 -0.91 -13.95 -18.83
C HIS A 133 -1.92 -13.37 -17.85
N LEU A 134 -3.05 -12.87 -18.36
CA LEU A 134 -4.18 -12.41 -17.56
C LEU A 134 -5.17 -13.56 -17.35
N LYS A 135 -5.39 -13.97 -16.11
CA LYS A 135 -6.46 -14.93 -15.76
C LYS A 135 -7.84 -14.35 -16.09
N THR A 136 -8.04 -13.09 -15.76
CA THR A 136 -9.23 -12.31 -16.13
C THR A 136 -8.81 -10.88 -16.51
N GLU A 137 -9.65 -10.16 -17.26
CA GLU A 137 -9.41 -8.76 -17.60
C GLU A 137 -9.37 -7.84 -16.36
N LYS A 138 -9.99 -8.28 -15.26
CA LYS A 138 -9.98 -7.54 -13.97
C LYS A 138 -8.60 -7.51 -13.32
N ASP A 139 -7.74 -8.47 -13.65
CA ASP A 139 -6.41 -8.59 -13.05
C ASP A 139 -5.38 -7.65 -13.70
N SER A 140 -5.79 -6.88 -14.70
CA SER A 140 -4.90 -6.03 -15.50
C SER A 140 -4.00 -5.11 -14.68
N PHE A 141 -4.58 -4.30 -13.80
CA PHE A 141 -3.83 -3.36 -12.98
C PHE A 141 -2.97 -4.07 -11.93
N SER A 142 -3.53 -5.07 -11.24
CA SER A 142 -2.76 -5.83 -10.25
C SER A 142 -1.59 -6.59 -10.88
N THR A 143 -1.78 -7.16 -12.07
CA THR A 143 -0.69 -7.83 -12.82
C THR A 143 0.42 -6.84 -13.21
N LEU A 144 0.05 -5.62 -13.63
CA LEU A 144 1.02 -4.56 -13.91
C LEU A 144 1.86 -4.24 -12.67
N VAL A 145 1.18 -3.92 -11.56
CA VAL A 145 1.86 -3.46 -10.33
C VAL A 145 2.72 -4.57 -9.73
N GLN A 146 2.17 -5.79 -9.60
CA GLN A 146 2.91 -6.92 -9.04
C GLN A 146 4.09 -7.35 -9.91
N GLY A 147 3.89 -7.40 -11.23
CA GLY A 147 4.98 -7.73 -12.16
C GLY A 147 6.08 -6.67 -12.21
N SER A 148 5.72 -5.39 -12.06
CA SER A 148 6.70 -4.30 -11.93
C SER A 148 7.44 -4.35 -10.61
N GLY A 149 6.73 -4.62 -9.49
CA GLY A 149 7.34 -4.74 -8.17
C GLY A 149 8.33 -5.90 -8.09
N ALA A 150 7.97 -7.07 -8.60
CA ALA A 150 8.89 -8.22 -8.67
C ALA A 150 10.15 -7.89 -9.48
N TYR A 151 9.99 -7.23 -10.64
CA TYR A 151 11.13 -6.83 -11.46
C TYR A 151 12.05 -5.83 -10.75
N LEU A 152 11.49 -4.85 -10.03
CA LEU A 152 12.28 -3.90 -9.26
C LEU A 152 13.04 -4.58 -8.11
N LEU A 153 12.42 -5.55 -7.45
CA LEU A 153 13.07 -6.35 -6.42
C LEU A 153 14.23 -7.17 -7.01
N ASP A 154 14.04 -7.80 -8.18
CA ASP A 154 15.09 -8.55 -8.87
C ASP A 154 16.27 -7.65 -9.28
N LEU A 155 15.99 -6.43 -9.77
CA LEU A 155 17.02 -5.44 -10.08
C LEU A 155 17.80 -5.01 -8.84
N TRP A 156 17.10 -4.74 -7.74
CA TRP A 156 17.71 -4.36 -6.48
C TRP A 156 18.59 -5.47 -5.92
N LEU A 157 18.15 -6.72 -5.94
CA LEU A 157 18.96 -7.87 -5.57
C LEU A 157 20.19 -8.03 -6.48
N GLY A 158 20.02 -7.87 -7.78
CA GLY A 158 21.14 -7.86 -8.73
C GLY A 158 22.18 -6.79 -8.40
N TYR A 159 21.73 -5.60 -7.99
CA TYR A 159 22.61 -4.53 -7.58
C TYR A 159 23.32 -4.80 -6.25
N ILE A 160 22.64 -5.41 -5.26
CA ILE A 160 23.24 -5.92 -4.03
C ILE A 160 24.39 -6.91 -4.37
N PHE A 161 24.15 -7.87 -5.26
CA PHE A 161 25.17 -8.83 -5.68
C PHE A 161 26.35 -8.15 -6.39
N PHE A 162 26.11 -7.10 -7.15
CA PHE A 162 27.17 -6.30 -7.79
C PHE A 162 27.99 -5.53 -6.75
N LEU A 163 27.34 -4.85 -5.80
CA LEU A 163 28.04 -4.08 -4.76
C LEU A 163 28.88 -4.98 -3.87
N ARG A 164 28.42 -6.18 -3.53
CA ARG A 164 29.18 -7.15 -2.71
C ARG A 164 30.52 -7.57 -3.30
N GLN A 165 30.73 -7.37 -4.58
CA GLN A 165 32.03 -7.67 -5.23
C GLN A 165 33.07 -6.58 -4.99
N LYS A 166 32.68 -5.44 -4.45
CA LYS A 166 33.57 -4.32 -4.18
C LYS A 166 34.17 -4.45 -2.78
N PRO A 167 35.49 -4.15 -2.61
CA PRO A 167 36.18 -4.28 -1.33
C PRO A 167 35.51 -3.50 -0.17
N GLU A 168 34.91 -2.35 -0.46
CA GLU A 168 34.23 -1.50 0.53
C GLU A 168 32.94 -2.08 1.13
N TYR A 169 32.44 -3.19 0.56
CA TYR A 169 31.27 -3.94 1.06
C TYR A 169 31.64 -5.36 1.47
N HIS A 170 32.91 -5.56 1.90
CA HIS A 170 33.35 -6.87 2.37
C HIS A 170 32.60 -7.25 3.66
N ILE A 171 32.00 -8.46 3.67
CA ILE A 171 31.32 -9.07 4.79
C ILE A 171 31.99 -10.40 5.03
N GLU A 172 32.59 -10.56 6.22
CA GLU A 172 33.26 -11.80 6.58
C GLU A 172 32.27 -12.96 6.66
N GLY A 173 32.61 -14.13 6.13
CA GLY A 173 31.69 -15.25 5.96
C GLY A 173 30.70 -15.08 4.79
N GLY A 174 30.61 -13.85 4.22
CA GLY A 174 29.71 -13.54 3.13
C GLY A 174 28.26 -13.38 3.55
N VAL A 175 27.40 -13.11 2.56
CA VAL A 175 25.94 -13.04 2.70
C VAL A 175 25.30 -14.02 1.74
N ARG A 176 24.34 -14.80 2.18
CA ARG A 176 23.61 -15.77 1.36
C ARG A 176 22.14 -15.39 1.26
N LEU A 177 21.62 -15.29 0.04
CA LEU A 177 20.19 -15.20 -0.19
C LEU A 177 19.57 -16.58 0.13
N VAL A 178 18.69 -16.60 1.12
CA VAL A 178 18.00 -17.81 1.57
C VAL A 178 16.65 -17.97 0.89
N ALA A 179 15.89 -16.87 0.81
CA ALA A 179 14.58 -16.87 0.18
C ALA A 179 14.22 -15.48 -0.35
N GLN A 180 13.42 -15.48 -1.40
CA GLN A 180 12.72 -14.29 -1.91
C GLN A 180 11.24 -14.63 -2.01
N ALA A 181 10.39 -13.82 -1.37
CA ALA A 181 8.95 -14.01 -1.39
C ALA A 181 8.24 -12.66 -1.48
N HIS A 182 7.47 -12.46 -2.54
CA HIS A 182 6.74 -11.22 -2.82
C HIS A 182 7.66 -9.99 -2.89
N ASP A 183 7.63 -9.16 -1.85
CA ASP A 183 8.38 -7.91 -1.66
C ASP A 183 9.45 -8.04 -0.55
N GLU A 184 9.70 -9.26 -0.08
CA GLU A 184 10.67 -9.57 0.97
C GLU A 184 11.80 -10.44 0.43
N ASN A 185 13.01 -10.20 0.92
CA ASN A 185 14.13 -11.12 0.78
C ASN A 185 14.69 -11.48 2.15
N LEU A 186 15.05 -12.74 2.33
CA LEU A 186 15.69 -13.25 3.52
C LEU A 186 17.13 -13.58 3.20
N GLN A 187 18.05 -12.98 3.94
CA GLN A 187 19.46 -13.21 3.80
C GLN A 187 20.06 -13.69 5.11
N GLU A 188 21.11 -14.50 5.02
CA GLU A 188 21.87 -15.04 6.13
C GLU A 188 23.30 -14.54 6.06
N PHE A 189 23.87 -14.15 7.20
CA PHE A 189 25.27 -13.76 7.37
C PHE A 189 25.74 -14.12 8.78
N ASP A 190 27.04 -14.19 8.99
CA ASP A 190 27.61 -14.51 10.30
C ASP A 190 27.32 -13.41 11.32
N ASP A 191 26.89 -13.82 12.53
CA ASP A 191 26.46 -12.92 13.63
C ASP A 191 27.68 -12.22 14.26
N MET A 192 28.15 -11.20 13.55
CA MET A 192 29.23 -10.30 14.00
C MET A 192 28.74 -8.84 13.88
N PRO A 193 29.03 -7.99 14.89
CA PRO A 193 28.58 -6.58 14.89
C PRO A 193 29.02 -5.81 13.65
N GLU A 194 30.22 -6.06 13.14
CA GLU A 194 30.77 -5.43 11.95
C GLU A 194 29.99 -5.83 10.70
N ASN A 195 29.54 -7.09 10.60
CA ASN A 195 28.74 -7.59 9.50
C ASN A 195 27.35 -6.96 9.49
N GLU A 196 26.71 -6.77 10.66
CA GLU A 196 25.40 -6.09 10.75
C GLU A 196 25.47 -4.67 10.17
N VAL A 197 26.49 -3.90 10.56
CA VAL A 197 26.71 -2.54 10.05
C VAL A 197 26.95 -2.55 8.54
N MET A 198 27.75 -3.49 8.06
CA MET A 198 28.09 -3.57 6.63
C MET A 198 26.88 -4.07 5.80
N VAL A 199 26.12 -5.02 6.29
CA VAL A 199 24.88 -5.48 5.63
C VAL A 199 23.90 -4.32 5.51
N LYS A 200 23.68 -3.56 6.60
CA LYS A 200 22.82 -2.38 6.56
C LYS A 200 23.29 -1.37 5.51
N LYS A 201 24.58 -1.03 5.51
CA LYS A 201 25.16 -0.13 4.51
C LYS A 201 24.96 -0.65 3.09
N LEU A 202 25.19 -1.95 2.86
CA LEU A 202 25.01 -2.58 1.54
C LEU A 202 23.56 -2.43 1.03
N PHE A 203 22.58 -2.58 1.91
CA PHE A 203 21.16 -2.44 1.55
C PHE A 203 20.73 -0.99 1.36
N ASP A 204 21.31 -0.07 2.14
CA ASP A 204 21.00 1.37 2.03
C ASP A 204 21.60 1.98 0.74
N ASP A 205 22.74 1.45 0.26
CA ASP A 205 23.46 1.92 -0.93
C ASP A 205 22.95 1.23 -2.23
N ALA A 206 22.16 0.16 -2.11
CA ALA A 206 21.58 -0.59 -3.23
C ALA A 206 20.23 -0.05 -3.66
#